data_044b2f9439d05cc95c27247f31d06bc6
#
_entry.id   044b2f9439d05cc95c27247f31d06bc6
#
_cell.length_a   1.000
_cell.length_b   1.000
_cell.length_c   1.000
_cell.angle_alpha   90.00
_cell.angle_beta   90.00
_cell.angle_gamma   90.00
#
_symmetry.space_group_name_H-M   'P 1'
#
loop_
_entity.id
_entity.type
_entity.pdbx_description
1 polymer ?
#
loop_
_entity_poly.entity_id
_entity_poly.type
_entity_poly.pdbx_seq_one_letter_code
_entity_poly.pdbx_strand_id
1 'polypeptide(L)'
;GLLHSPDGAYKKFTFGTYLYITEWIDGAYLFNKVNNNSTIISFQLGETEGNLKFTIGNSTTTIVNDNLKPGAWHYVAITYSGGKAKLYVDTNNTPTEFTGSLPAEIPNTRADFFLGEKFKGYLDETFVSSLEVGTLGRNPISFDTNIWNNTKTLAYWKYDDSAQLGKDSHTWAIRLEQIRAALNGQVGDRKLRLGIAGGEWLKMVGNETARTNFANNVKNVLDKYNMDGVDLDFEWAYYASDLTNYSKAIVKLRNVLGKNVFFTVSLHPVSYKITPEAIAAVDFISFQCYGPQAALFSFERFKSDGQTAVEYGIPQNKLVMGVPFYGTTGTAGEQVAYYDLINKGNLTNTSVDEWMYNGKSY
;
A
#
# COMPACT_ATOMS: atom_id res chain seq x y z
N GLY A 1 4.61 -3.55 -10.03
CA GLY A 1 4.06 -4.89 -10.35
C GLY A 1 4.02 -5.77 -9.12
N LEU A 2 3.19 -6.79 -9.14
CA LEU A 2 3.07 -7.76 -8.04
C LEU A 2 4.43 -8.45 -7.77
N LEU A 3 4.77 -8.72 -6.51
CA LEU A 3 6.08 -9.20 -6.08
C LEU A 3 7.24 -8.25 -6.46
N HIS A 4 6.99 -6.96 -6.35
CA HIS A 4 8.03 -5.92 -6.39
C HIS A 4 7.89 -5.05 -5.14
N SER A 5 8.97 -4.93 -4.37
CA SER A 5 9.02 -4.13 -3.16
C SER A 5 10.18 -3.14 -3.22
N PRO A 6 10.01 -1.90 -2.72
CA PRO A 6 11.11 -0.98 -2.51
C PRO A 6 12.13 -1.49 -1.47
N ASP A 7 11.70 -2.38 -0.59
CA ASP A 7 12.51 -2.92 0.51
C ASP A 7 13.41 -4.11 0.10
N GLY A 8 13.39 -4.52 -1.17
CA GLY A 8 14.23 -5.60 -1.71
C GLY A 8 13.45 -6.84 -2.17
N ALA A 9 14.17 -7.96 -2.31
CA ALA A 9 13.63 -9.22 -2.79
C ALA A 9 12.75 -9.93 -1.74
N TYR A 10 11.74 -10.65 -2.21
CA TYR A 10 10.89 -11.46 -1.33
C TYR A 10 11.58 -12.78 -0.98
N LYS A 11 11.64 -13.08 0.33
CA LYS A 11 12.17 -14.34 0.88
C LYS A 11 11.07 -15.34 1.19
N LYS A 12 9.82 -14.90 1.19
CA LYS A 12 8.63 -15.68 1.46
C LYS A 12 7.54 -15.33 0.47
N PHE A 13 6.71 -16.33 0.15
CA PHE A 13 5.65 -16.18 -0.81
C PHE A 13 4.60 -17.26 -0.58
N THR A 14 3.35 -16.94 -0.84
CA THR A 14 2.26 -17.90 -0.97
C THR A 14 1.38 -17.49 -2.14
N PHE A 15 1.03 -18.46 -2.97
CA PHE A 15 -0.04 -18.39 -3.94
C PHE A 15 -1.06 -19.46 -3.60
N GLY A 16 -2.34 -19.14 -3.64
CA GLY A 16 -3.42 -20.08 -3.42
C GLY A 16 -4.59 -19.79 -4.33
N THR A 17 -5.29 -20.82 -4.78
CA THR A 17 -6.46 -20.70 -5.64
C THR A 17 -7.31 -21.97 -5.56
N TYR A 18 -8.63 -21.84 -5.73
CA TYR A 18 -9.42 -22.92 -6.27
C TYR A 18 -9.21 -23.01 -7.76
N LEU A 19 -9.15 -24.23 -8.26
CA LEU A 19 -9.07 -24.47 -9.70
C LEU A 19 -9.92 -25.66 -10.11
N TYR A 20 -10.51 -25.56 -11.30
CA TYR A 20 -11.15 -26.65 -12.00
C TYR A 20 -10.46 -26.81 -13.35
N ILE A 21 -9.80 -27.94 -13.57
CA ILE A 21 -9.09 -28.24 -14.81
C ILE A 21 -10.06 -28.93 -15.74
N THR A 22 -10.36 -28.34 -16.90
CA THR A 22 -11.18 -28.99 -17.94
C THR A 22 -10.34 -29.86 -18.85
N GLU A 23 -9.09 -29.48 -19.09
CA GLU A 23 -8.14 -30.17 -19.93
C GLU A 23 -6.73 -29.96 -19.38
N TRP A 24 -5.95 -31.02 -19.19
CA TRP A 24 -4.57 -30.91 -18.73
C TRP A 24 -3.66 -30.54 -19.88
N ILE A 25 -3.04 -29.38 -19.82
CA ILE A 25 -2.12 -28.86 -20.84
C ILE A 25 -0.74 -28.68 -20.22
N ASP A 26 0.27 -29.41 -20.74
CA ASP A 26 1.67 -29.19 -20.32
C ASP A 26 2.11 -27.75 -20.56
N GLY A 27 2.76 -27.18 -19.56
CA GLY A 27 3.21 -25.80 -19.60
C GLY A 27 2.13 -24.74 -19.44
N ALA A 28 0.88 -25.14 -19.11
CA ALA A 28 -0.15 -24.18 -18.73
C ALA A 28 0.14 -23.59 -17.35
N TYR A 29 0.13 -22.28 -17.23
CA TYR A 29 0.48 -21.58 -16.01
C TYR A 29 -0.74 -21.34 -15.11
N LEU A 30 -0.61 -21.65 -13.84
CA LEU A 30 -1.50 -21.10 -12.82
C LEU A 30 -1.13 -19.63 -12.55
N PHE A 31 0.16 -19.35 -12.45
CA PHE A 31 0.67 -18.00 -12.55
C PHE A 31 2.05 -17.94 -13.21
N ASN A 32 2.37 -16.80 -13.78
CA ASN A 32 3.65 -16.53 -14.42
C ASN A 32 4.03 -15.04 -14.24
N LYS A 33 5.27 -14.77 -13.83
CA LYS A 33 5.86 -13.43 -13.81
C LYS A 33 7.11 -13.44 -14.65
N VAL A 34 7.12 -12.64 -15.73
CA VAL A 34 8.17 -12.64 -16.77
C VAL A 34 8.76 -11.25 -16.92
N ASN A 35 10.06 -11.16 -17.09
CA ASN A 35 10.75 -9.93 -17.44
C ASN A 35 11.61 -10.17 -18.69
N ASN A 36 11.32 -9.46 -19.78
CA ASN A 36 12.05 -9.58 -21.03
C ASN A 36 12.27 -11.06 -21.46
N ASN A 37 11.22 -11.85 -21.49
CA ASN A 37 11.20 -13.28 -21.80
C ASN A 37 11.94 -14.20 -20.80
N SER A 38 12.37 -13.67 -19.66
CA SER A 38 12.96 -14.48 -18.60
C SER A 38 11.96 -14.68 -17.46
N THR A 39 11.72 -15.93 -17.07
CA THR A 39 10.86 -16.24 -15.93
C THR A 39 11.48 -15.73 -14.63
N ILE A 40 10.72 -14.96 -13.88
CA ILE A 40 11.09 -14.50 -12.54
C ILE A 40 10.59 -15.49 -11.50
N ILE A 41 9.31 -15.86 -11.60
CA ILE A 41 8.66 -16.90 -10.80
C ILE A 41 7.45 -17.44 -11.59
N SER A 42 7.26 -18.75 -11.59
CA SER A 42 6.09 -19.36 -12.21
C SER A 42 5.65 -20.65 -11.51
N PHE A 43 4.37 -20.96 -11.66
CA PHE A 43 3.77 -22.20 -11.22
C PHE A 43 2.88 -22.74 -12.34
N GLN A 44 3.17 -23.93 -12.84
CA GLN A 44 2.56 -24.46 -14.05
C GLN A 44 2.27 -25.97 -13.96
N LEU A 45 1.35 -26.43 -14.80
CA LEU A 45 1.11 -27.85 -15.03
C LEU A 45 2.32 -28.46 -15.78
N GLY A 46 2.67 -29.69 -15.44
CA GLY A 46 3.73 -30.44 -16.09
C GLY A 46 3.21 -31.41 -17.15
N GLU A 47 4.10 -32.26 -17.64
CA GLU A 47 3.87 -33.15 -18.80
C GLU A 47 2.74 -34.17 -18.61
N THR A 48 2.52 -34.61 -17.38
CA THR A 48 1.50 -35.60 -17.05
C THR A 48 0.56 -35.06 -15.98
N GLU A 49 -0.67 -35.58 -15.94
CA GLU A 49 -1.65 -35.21 -14.92
C GLU A 49 -1.08 -35.41 -13.51
N GLY A 50 -1.31 -34.42 -12.66
CA GLY A 50 -0.77 -34.36 -11.31
C GLY A 50 0.67 -33.87 -11.23
N ASN A 51 1.38 -33.69 -12.33
CA ASN A 51 2.74 -33.14 -12.34
C ASN A 51 2.69 -31.61 -12.37
N LEU A 52 3.39 -30.98 -11.43
CA LEU A 52 3.46 -29.52 -11.29
C LEU A 52 4.91 -29.06 -11.30
N LYS A 53 5.17 -27.93 -11.94
CA LYS A 53 6.49 -27.30 -12.02
C LYS A 53 6.46 -25.94 -11.34
N PHE A 54 7.42 -25.69 -10.46
CA PHE A 54 7.61 -24.38 -9.83
C PHE A 54 9.01 -23.85 -10.15
N THR A 55 9.07 -22.63 -10.67
CA THR A 55 10.31 -22.02 -11.15
C THR A 55 10.56 -20.69 -10.45
N ILE A 56 11.79 -20.45 -10.04
CA ILE A 56 12.30 -19.12 -9.62
C ILE A 56 13.60 -18.86 -10.40
N GLY A 57 13.60 -17.83 -11.24
CA GLY A 57 14.71 -17.54 -12.15
C GLY A 57 15.00 -18.73 -13.09
N ASN A 58 16.21 -19.24 -13.02
CA ASN A 58 16.63 -20.40 -13.82
C ASN A 58 16.49 -21.74 -13.10
N SER A 59 15.96 -21.77 -11.88
CA SER A 59 15.81 -22.99 -11.07
C SER A 59 14.37 -23.48 -11.13
N THR A 60 14.16 -24.68 -11.64
CA THR A 60 12.84 -25.34 -11.70
C THR A 60 12.86 -26.57 -10.83
N THR A 61 11.81 -26.75 -10.07
CA THR A 61 11.56 -27.97 -9.29
C THR A 61 10.18 -28.53 -9.65
N THR A 62 10.02 -29.84 -9.50
CA THR A 62 8.80 -30.55 -9.87
C THR A 62 8.26 -31.35 -8.70
N ILE A 63 6.96 -31.54 -8.72
CA ILE A 63 6.25 -32.38 -7.77
C ILE A 63 5.11 -33.11 -8.48
N VAL A 64 4.80 -34.31 -8.02
CA VAL A 64 3.64 -35.10 -8.46
C VAL A 64 2.64 -35.17 -7.31
N ASN A 65 1.38 -34.86 -7.61
CA ASN A 65 0.27 -35.04 -6.69
C ASN A 65 -0.89 -35.72 -7.41
N ASP A 66 -1.04 -37.02 -7.15
CA ASP A 66 -2.01 -37.86 -7.83
C ASP A 66 -3.47 -37.53 -7.55
N ASN A 67 -3.74 -36.70 -6.54
CA ASN A 67 -5.09 -36.20 -6.22
C ASN A 67 -5.52 -35.07 -7.14
N LEU A 68 -4.58 -34.34 -7.76
CA LEU A 68 -4.89 -33.24 -8.66
C LEU A 68 -5.22 -33.77 -10.06
N LYS A 69 -6.51 -33.81 -10.37
CA LYS A 69 -7.04 -34.39 -11.62
C LYS A 69 -8.00 -33.41 -12.31
N PRO A 70 -8.10 -33.46 -13.67
CA PRO A 70 -9.16 -32.78 -14.39
C PRO A 70 -10.56 -33.25 -13.97
N GLY A 71 -11.56 -32.40 -14.14
CA GLY A 71 -12.98 -32.72 -13.93
C GLY A 71 -13.51 -32.51 -12.52
N ALA A 72 -12.70 -31.99 -11.59
CA ALA A 72 -13.11 -31.66 -10.24
C ALA A 72 -12.53 -30.31 -9.79
N TRP A 73 -13.19 -29.67 -8.83
CA TRP A 73 -12.64 -28.53 -8.13
C TRP A 73 -11.59 -29.00 -7.13
N HIS A 74 -10.45 -28.34 -7.16
CA HIS A 74 -9.34 -28.53 -6.21
C HIS A 74 -8.96 -27.19 -5.60
N TYR A 75 -8.59 -27.18 -4.34
CA TYR A 75 -7.85 -26.10 -3.74
C TYR A 75 -6.36 -26.40 -3.84
N VAL A 76 -5.62 -25.50 -4.44
CA VAL A 76 -4.16 -25.64 -4.59
C VAL A 76 -3.47 -24.42 -4.02
N ALA A 77 -2.46 -24.66 -3.19
CA ALA A 77 -1.60 -23.59 -2.74
C ALA A 77 -0.13 -24.02 -2.76
N ILE A 78 0.73 -23.08 -3.15
CA ILE A 78 2.16 -23.22 -3.05
C ILE A 78 2.70 -22.17 -2.08
N THR A 79 3.52 -22.62 -1.13
CA THR A 79 4.27 -21.74 -0.25
C THR A 79 5.75 -21.85 -0.55
N TYR A 80 6.45 -20.74 -0.39
CA TYR A 80 7.89 -20.66 -0.57
C TYR A 80 8.52 -19.91 0.60
N SER A 81 9.65 -20.44 1.10
CA SER A 81 10.45 -19.80 2.15
C SER A 81 11.89 -20.24 2.05
N GLY A 82 12.83 -19.31 1.88
CA GLY A 82 14.25 -19.54 2.00
C GLY A 82 14.80 -20.68 1.09
N GLY A 83 14.36 -20.76 -0.13
CA GLY A 83 14.82 -21.77 -1.11
C GLY A 83 14.08 -23.10 -1.07
N LYS A 84 13.01 -23.20 -0.27
CA LYS A 84 12.14 -24.40 -0.20
C LYS A 84 10.72 -24.04 -0.59
N ALA A 85 10.04 -24.95 -1.29
CA ALA A 85 8.63 -24.81 -1.65
C ALA A 85 7.83 -26.03 -1.18
N LYS A 86 6.56 -25.78 -0.83
CA LYS A 86 5.61 -26.79 -0.38
C LYS A 86 4.29 -26.64 -1.12
N LEU A 87 3.73 -27.75 -1.56
CA LEU A 87 2.44 -27.84 -2.23
C LEU A 87 1.38 -28.36 -1.24
N TYR A 88 0.24 -27.71 -1.24
CA TYR A 88 -0.97 -28.13 -0.55
C TYR A 88 -2.06 -28.36 -1.62
N VAL A 89 -2.74 -29.50 -1.53
CA VAL A 89 -3.87 -29.84 -2.41
C VAL A 89 -5.05 -30.25 -1.54
N ASP A 90 -6.20 -29.63 -1.76
CA ASP A 90 -7.45 -29.85 -1.06
C ASP A 90 -7.33 -29.68 0.48
N THR A 91 -7.95 -30.56 1.25
CA THR A 91 -7.95 -30.50 2.71
C THR A 91 -6.75 -31.16 3.36
N ASN A 92 -5.77 -31.60 2.57
CA ASN A 92 -4.60 -32.29 3.11
C ASN A 92 -3.70 -31.30 3.86
N ASN A 93 -3.67 -31.42 5.18
CA ASN A 93 -2.84 -30.59 6.06
C ASN A 93 -1.34 -30.95 5.98
N THR A 94 -0.97 -32.02 5.31
CA THR A 94 0.41 -32.44 5.13
C THR A 94 0.88 -31.98 3.75
N PRO A 95 1.70 -30.93 3.66
CA PRO A 95 2.21 -30.48 2.37
C PRO A 95 3.17 -31.51 1.76
N THR A 96 3.18 -31.56 0.45
CA THR A 96 4.24 -32.23 -0.27
C THR A 96 5.36 -31.23 -0.55
N GLU A 97 6.61 -31.58 -0.17
CA GLU A 97 7.75 -30.71 -0.43
C GLU A 97 8.26 -30.89 -1.85
N PHE A 98 8.56 -29.79 -2.52
CA PHE A 98 9.27 -29.85 -3.79
C PHE A 98 10.71 -30.29 -3.57
N THR A 99 11.17 -31.21 -4.41
CA THR A 99 12.56 -31.70 -4.40
C THR A 99 13.44 -30.76 -5.23
N GLY A 100 14.63 -30.45 -4.71
CA GLY A 100 15.58 -29.58 -5.39
C GLY A 100 15.88 -28.30 -4.64
N SER A 101 16.82 -27.54 -5.15
CA SER A 101 17.25 -26.26 -4.56
C SER A 101 16.73 -25.09 -5.39
N LEU A 102 15.96 -24.25 -4.76
CA LEU A 102 15.50 -22.97 -5.31
C LEU A 102 16.39 -21.82 -4.79
N PRO A 103 16.46 -20.69 -5.49
CA PRO A 103 17.12 -19.48 -4.97
C PRO A 103 16.55 -19.08 -3.61
N ALA A 104 17.35 -18.51 -2.73
CA ALA A 104 16.90 -18.07 -1.40
C ALA A 104 15.92 -16.89 -1.44
N GLU A 105 15.86 -16.17 -2.56
CA GLU A 105 15.04 -14.97 -2.75
C GLU A 105 14.40 -14.97 -4.15
N ILE A 106 13.19 -14.41 -4.25
CA ILE A 106 12.52 -14.14 -5.52
C ILE A 106 13.08 -12.83 -6.08
N PRO A 107 13.60 -12.80 -7.33
CA PRO A 107 14.16 -11.59 -7.91
C PRO A 107 13.18 -10.42 -7.90
N ASN A 108 13.62 -9.27 -7.40
CA ASN A 108 12.81 -8.06 -7.28
C ASN A 108 12.72 -7.33 -8.62
N THR A 109 11.63 -7.49 -9.34
CA THR A 109 11.40 -6.85 -10.64
C THR A 109 10.01 -6.23 -10.74
N ARG A 110 9.87 -5.21 -11.60
CA ARG A 110 8.58 -4.57 -11.94
C ARG A 110 7.81 -5.29 -13.04
N ALA A 111 8.23 -6.49 -13.42
CA ALA A 111 7.58 -7.27 -14.47
C ALA A 111 6.11 -7.57 -14.17
N ASP A 112 5.35 -7.82 -15.20
CA ASP A 112 3.95 -8.18 -15.09
C ASP A 112 3.76 -9.59 -14.52
N PHE A 113 2.66 -9.79 -13.84
CA PHE A 113 2.24 -11.05 -13.25
C PHE A 113 0.94 -11.50 -13.93
N PHE A 114 0.96 -12.69 -14.52
CA PHE A 114 -0.14 -13.24 -15.28
C PHE A 114 -0.75 -14.44 -14.55
N LEU A 115 -2.07 -14.59 -14.66
CA LEU A 115 -2.83 -15.73 -14.16
C LEU A 115 -3.40 -16.53 -15.34
N GLY A 116 -3.36 -17.84 -15.26
CA GLY A 116 -4.08 -18.75 -16.16
C GLY A 116 -3.59 -18.74 -17.61
N GLU A 117 -2.35 -18.35 -17.90
CA GLU A 117 -1.82 -18.36 -19.27
C GLU A 117 -1.78 -19.80 -19.81
N LYS A 118 -2.44 -20.06 -20.96
CA LYS A 118 -2.70 -21.40 -21.57
C LYS A 118 -3.50 -22.38 -20.69
N PHE A 119 -3.96 -21.96 -19.53
CA PHE A 119 -4.75 -22.81 -18.64
C PHE A 119 -6.15 -23.07 -19.24
N LYS A 120 -6.58 -24.31 -19.20
CA LYS A 120 -7.91 -24.73 -19.62
C LYS A 120 -8.74 -25.13 -18.40
N GLY A 121 -9.62 -24.23 -17.98
CA GLY A 121 -10.42 -24.43 -16.78
C GLY A 121 -10.86 -23.13 -16.14
N TYR A 122 -11.13 -23.18 -14.85
CA TYR A 122 -11.59 -22.06 -14.04
C TYR A 122 -10.68 -21.88 -12.83
N LEU A 123 -10.46 -20.63 -12.45
CA LEU A 123 -9.78 -20.23 -11.22
C LEU A 123 -10.79 -19.47 -10.35
N ASP A 124 -10.72 -19.66 -9.03
CA ASP A 124 -11.57 -18.98 -8.07
C ASP A 124 -10.80 -18.69 -6.77
N GLU A 125 -11.20 -17.65 -6.03
CA GLU A 125 -10.59 -17.26 -4.76
C GLU A 125 -9.05 -17.24 -4.82
N THR A 126 -8.49 -16.68 -5.89
CA THR A 126 -7.03 -16.62 -6.10
C THR A 126 -6.38 -15.54 -5.27
N PHE A 127 -5.32 -15.85 -4.55
CA PHE A 127 -4.57 -14.85 -3.79
C PHE A 127 -3.05 -15.02 -3.90
N VAL A 128 -2.35 -13.92 -3.63
CA VAL A 128 -0.90 -13.86 -3.51
C VAL A 128 -0.53 -13.15 -2.20
N SER A 129 0.37 -13.74 -1.43
CA SER A 129 0.86 -13.18 -0.16
C SER A 129 2.40 -13.16 -0.13
N SER A 130 2.96 -12.18 0.56
CA SER A 130 4.40 -12.09 0.86
C SER A 130 4.81 -12.88 2.12
N LEU A 131 3.92 -13.69 2.68
CA LEU A 131 4.20 -14.60 3.79
C LEU A 131 4.24 -16.03 3.31
N GLU A 132 4.97 -16.88 4.04
CA GLU A 132 4.72 -18.32 4.06
C GLU A 132 3.52 -18.56 4.97
N VAL A 133 2.36 -18.86 4.39
CA VAL A 133 1.17 -19.18 5.17
C VAL A 133 1.27 -20.65 5.60
N GLY A 134 1.45 -20.89 6.89
CA GLY A 134 1.43 -22.25 7.47
C GLY A 134 0.02 -22.82 7.43
N THR A 135 -0.17 -24.13 7.35
CA THR A 135 -1.45 -24.86 7.37
C THR A 135 -2.57 -24.24 6.53
N LEU A 136 -2.46 -24.35 5.22
CA LEU A 136 -3.48 -23.94 4.26
C LEU A 136 -4.63 -24.94 4.09
N GLY A 137 -4.62 -26.01 4.85
CA GLY A 137 -5.56 -27.13 4.70
C GLY A 137 -6.92 -26.96 5.33
N ARG A 138 -7.37 -25.74 5.61
CA ARG A 138 -8.71 -25.49 6.14
C ARG A 138 -9.53 -24.65 5.17
N ASN A 139 -10.83 -24.98 5.12
CA ASN A 139 -11.87 -24.35 4.32
C ASN A 139 -11.52 -22.90 3.94
N PRO A 140 -11.37 -22.55 2.65
CA PRO A 140 -10.96 -21.23 2.18
C PRO A 140 -11.88 -20.08 2.62
N ILE A 141 -13.14 -20.38 2.97
CA ILE A 141 -14.05 -19.37 3.55
C ILE A 141 -13.51 -18.83 4.88
N SER A 142 -12.82 -19.65 5.68
CA SER A 142 -12.14 -19.16 6.89
C SER A 142 -10.80 -18.46 6.57
N PHE A 143 -10.30 -18.62 5.38
CA PHE A 143 -9.11 -17.98 4.84
C PHE A 143 -9.42 -16.55 4.38
N ASP A 144 -10.62 -16.33 3.85
CA ASP A 144 -11.10 -15.08 3.29
C ASP A 144 -10.99 -13.90 4.29
N THR A 145 -11.52 -14.07 5.49
CA THR A 145 -11.50 -13.00 6.51
C THR A 145 -10.10 -12.64 7.01
N ASN A 146 -9.18 -13.60 7.03
CA ASN A 146 -7.81 -13.37 7.47
C ASN A 146 -6.91 -12.84 6.33
N ILE A 147 -7.14 -13.25 5.10
CA ILE A 147 -6.39 -12.77 3.92
C ILE A 147 -6.73 -11.30 3.64
N TRP A 148 -8.02 -10.93 3.66
CA TRP A 148 -8.46 -9.56 3.43
C TRP A 148 -7.89 -8.55 4.42
N ASN A 149 -7.80 -8.93 5.68
CA ASN A 149 -7.30 -8.08 6.76
C ASN A 149 -5.77 -8.18 6.94
N ASN A 150 -5.10 -9.02 6.16
CA ASN A 150 -3.67 -9.21 6.29
C ASN A 150 -2.91 -8.19 5.43
N THR A 151 -2.13 -7.33 6.05
CA THR A 151 -1.28 -6.33 5.37
C THR A 151 -0.22 -6.95 4.45
N LYS A 152 -0.01 -8.28 4.52
CA LYS A 152 0.95 -9.03 3.70
C LYS A 152 0.32 -9.70 2.48
N THR A 153 -1.00 -9.62 2.32
CA THR A 153 -1.66 -10.01 1.07
C THR A 153 -1.34 -8.97 0.01
N LEU A 154 -0.81 -9.43 -1.12
CA LEU A 154 -0.39 -8.59 -2.22
C LEU A 154 -1.48 -8.42 -3.27
N ALA A 155 -2.29 -9.46 -3.47
CA ALA A 155 -3.43 -9.45 -4.39
C ALA A 155 -4.44 -10.54 -4.04
N TYR A 156 -5.71 -10.33 -4.39
CA TYR A 156 -6.79 -11.29 -4.21
C TYR A 156 -7.89 -11.09 -5.26
N TRP A 157 -8.27 -12.16 -5.96
CA TRP A 157 -9.29 -12.20 -7.00
C TRP A 157 -10.40 -13.16 -6.57
N LYS A 158 -11.59 -12.62 -6.28
CA LYS A 158 -12.76 -13.40 -5.84
C LYS A 158 -13.49 -14.09 -6.99
N TYR A 159 -13.56 -13.42 -8.13
CA TYR A 159 -14.34 -13.82 -9.30
C TYR A 159 -15.87 -13.95 -9.10
N ASP A 160 -16.39 -13.51 -7.96
CA ASP A 160 -17.83 -13.59 -7.62
C ASP A 160 -18.74 -12.75 -8.52
N ASP A 161 -18.23 -11.72 -9.14
CA ASP A 161 -18.97 -10.76 -9.95
C ASP A 161 -18.35 -10.67 -11.35
N SER A 162 -19.15 -10.94 -12.38
CA SER A 162 -18.73 -10.87 -13.77
C SER A 162 -18.18 -9.49 -14.17
N ALA A 163 -18.65 -8.41 -13.53
CA ALA A 163 -18.14 -7.06 -13.73
C ALA A 163 -16.75 -6.83 -13.09
N GLN A 164 -16.33 -7.71 -12.19
CA GLN A 164 -15.04 -7.65 -11.46
C GLN A 164 -14.06 -8.76 -11.88
N LEU A 165 -14.41 -9.60 -12.86
CA LEU A 165 -13.52 -10.65 -13.36
C LEU A 165 -12.17 -10.05 -13.78
N GLY A 166 -11.09 -10.65 -13.29
CA GLY A 166 -9.73 -10.21 -13.55
C GLY A 166 -9.30 -8.93 -12.81
N LYS A 167 -10.15 -8.33 -11.99
CA LYS A 167 -9.78 -7.22 -11.12
C LYS A 167 -9.31 -7.74 -9.76
N ASP A 168 -8.14 -7.28 -9.35
CA ASP A 168 -7.66 -7.50 -7.99
C ASP A 168 -8.56 -6.76 -7.00
N SER A 169 -9.23 -7.49 -6.12
CA SER A 169 -10.09 -6.92 -5.07
C SER A 169 -9.31 -6.16 -3.99
N HIS A 170 -7.98 -6.22 -4.00
CA HIS A 170 -7.08 -5.39 -3.20
C HIS A 170 -6.59 -4.15 -3.91
N THR A 171 -7.01 -3.87 -5.15
CA THR A 171 -6.56 -2.67 -5.85
C THR A 171 -7.00 -1.41 -5.12
N TRP A 172 -6.18 -0.38 -5.19
CA TRP A 172 -6.55 0.94 -4.70
C TRP A 172 -7.87 1.43 -5.30
N ALA A 173 -8.18 1.07 -6.54
CA ALA A 173 -9.44 1.44 -7.17
C ALA A 173 -10.65 0.93 -6.38
N ILE A 174 -10.68 -0.35 -6.04
CA ILE A 174 -11.80 -0.95 -5.28
C ILE A 174 -11.87 -0.38 -3.87
N ARG A 175 -10.75 -0.24 -3.18
CA ARG A 175 -10.72 0.37 -1.84
C ARG A 175 -11.22 1.81 -1.86
N LEU A 176 -10.86 2.60 -2.86
CA LEU A 176 -11.30 3.97 -3.02
C LEU A 176 -12.80 4.04 -3.35
N GLU A 177 -13.33 3.11 -4.16
CA GLU A 177 -14.77 2.98 -4.40
C GLU A 177 -15.52 2.64 -3.11
N GLN A 178 -15.02 1.72 -2.30
CA GLN A 178 -15.60 1.37 -0.98
C GLN A 178 -15.57 2.56 -0.02
N ILE A 179 -14.46 3.29 0.06
CA ILE A 179 -14.34 4.52 0.86
C ILE A 179 -15.33 5.56 0.35
N ARG A 180 -15.43 5.75 -0.97
CA ARG A 180 -16.38 6.70 -1.57
C ARG A 180 -17.81 6.35 -1.22
N ALA A 181 -18.21 5.08 -1.33
CA ALA A 181 -19.54 4.63 -0.95
C ALA A 181 -19.83 4.90 0.53
N ALA A 182 -18.88 4.62 1.41
CA ALA A 182 -18.99 4.91 2.84
C ALA A 182 -19.11 6.41 3.13
N LEU A 183 -18.40 7.27 2.40
CA LEU A 183 -18.47 8.72 2.54
C LEU A 183 -19.84 9.27 2.07
N ASN A 184 -20.38 8.77 0.99
CA ASN A 184 -21.67 9.21 0.44
C ASN A 184 -22.84 8.91 1.38
N GLY A 185 -22.71 7.90 2.24
CA GLY A 185 -23.71 7.58 3.27
C GLY A 185 -23.57 8.38 4.57
N GLN A 186 -22.58 9.25 4.69
CA GLN A 186 -22.32 10.03 5.91
C GLN A 186 -22.97 11.40 5.89
N VAL A 187 -23.29 11.91 7.08
CA VAL A 187 -23.77 13.29 7.24
C VAL A 187 -22.62 14.28 7.01
N GLY A 188 -22.84 15.26 6.15
CA GLY A 188 -21.88 16.31 5.83
C GLY A 188 -21.13 16.11 4.52
N ASP A 189 -20.45 17.17 4.08
CA ASP A 189 -19.69 17.22 2.83
C ASP A 189 -18.22 16.74 3.06
N ARG A 190 -18.02 15.42 3.08
CA ARG A 190 -16.70 14.81 3.29
C ARG A 190 -15.97 14.64 1.97
N LYS A 191 -14.69 14.99 1.95
CA LYS A 191 -13.84 14.96 0.77
C LYS A 191 -12.86 13.79 0.84
N LEU A 192 -12.74 13.05 -0.27
CA LEU A 192 -11.68 12.06 -0.48
C LEU A 192 -10.51 12.74 -1.20
N ARG A 193 -9.38 12.90 -0.51
CA ARG A 193 -8.20 13.57 -1.04
C ARG A 193 -7.03 12.60 -1.21
N LEU A 194 -6.23 12.84 -2.26
CA LEU A 194 -4.95 12.19 -2.46
C LEU A 194 -3.89 12.89 -1.61
N GLY A 195 -3.30 12.21 -0.63
CA GLY A 195 -2.12 12.68 0.08
C GLY A 195 -0.85 12.38 -0.71
N ILE A 196 0.02 13.35 -0.90
CA ILE A 196 1.30 13.20 -1.59
C ILE A 196 2.42 13.65 -0.67
N ALA A 197 3.27 12.68 -0.29
CA ALA A 197 4.47 12.90 0.51
C ALA A 197 5.68 12.24 -0.16
N GLY A 198 6.89 12.45 0.35
CA GLY A 198 8.08 11.75 -0.09
C GLY A 198 9.34 12.61 -0.18
N GLY A 199 10.50 11.96 -0.36
CA GLY A 199 11.82 12.60 -0.28
C GLY A 199 12.35 13.24 -1.57
N GLU A 200 11.80 12.93 -2.74
CA GLU A 200 12.33 13.38 -4.04
C GLU A 200 11.68 14.68 -4.57
N TRP A 201 10.83 15.29 -3.79
CA TRP A 201 10.05 16.47 -4.18
C TRP A 201 10.92 17.68 -4.54
N LEU A 202 12.11 17.86 -3.94
CA LEU A 202 13.03 18.96 -4.25
C LEU A 202 13.44 18.96 -5.73
N LYS A 203 13.68 17.78 -6.31
CA LYS A 203 14.00 17.65 -7.75
C LYS A 203 12.80 18.07 -8.62
N MET A 204 11.60 17.69 -8.22
CA MET A 204 10.38 18.03 -8.93
C MET A 204 10.10 19.54 -8.87
N VAL A 205 10.14 20.16 -7.70
CA VAL A 205 9.81 21.59 -7.57
C VAL A 205 10.86 22.50 -8.20
N GLY A 206 12.13 22.08 -8.29
CA GLY A 206 13.23 22.86 -8.86
C GLY A 206 13.18 23.05 -10.38
N ASN A 207 12.38 22.26 -11.11
CA ASN A 207 12.33 22.24 -12.57
C ASN A 207 10.93 22.53 -13.11
N GLU A 208 10.80 23.44 -14.08
CA GLU A 208 9.49 23.84 -14.65
C GLU A 208 8.77 22.69 -15.36
N THR A 209 9.50 21.91 -16.16
CA THR A 209 8.93 20.75 -16.86
C THR A 209 8.48 19.69 -15.84
N ALA A 210 9.27 19.44 -14.80
CA ALA A 210 8.93 18.49 -13.74
C ALA A 210 7.68 18.94 -12.97
N ARG A 211 7.54 20.23 -12.63
CA ARG A 211 6.32 20.80 -12.02
C ARG A 211 5.10 20.61 -12.91
N THR A 212 5.26 20.81 -14.23
CA THR A 212 4.16 20.64 -15.20
C THR A 212 3.73 19.18 -15.28
N ASN A 213 4.69 18.25 -15.39
CA ASN A 213 4.41 16.81 -15.44
C ASN A 213 3.76 16.34 -14.13
N PHE A 214 4.25 16.79 -13.00
CA PHE A 214 3.67 16.51 -11.69
C PHE A 214 2.20 16.95 -11.63
N ALA A 215 1.91 18.19 -12.00
CA ALA A 215 0.55 18.72 -11.95
C ALA A 215 -0.42 17.94 -12.85
N ASN A 216 0.01 17.58 -14.07
CA ASN A 216 -0.79 16.77 -14.98
C ASN A 216 -0.99 15.33 -14.43
N ASN A 217 0.04 14.71 -13.87
CA ASN A 217 -0.06 13.37 -13.29
C ASN A 217 -1.00 13.35 -12.07
N VAL A 218 -0.94 14.35 -11.20
CA VAL A 218 -1.89 14.51 -10.09
C VAL A 218 -3.31 14.59 -10.61
N LYS A 219 -3.56 15.47 -11.59
CA LYS A 219 -4.89 15.59 -12.20
C LYS A 219 -5.38 14.25 -12.76
N ASN A 220 -4.54 13.53 -13.50
CA ASN A 220 -4.89 12.22 -14.06
C ASN A 220 -5.26 11.20 -12.97
N VAL A 221 -4.57 11.20 -11.83
CA VAL A 221 -4.89 10.32 -10.70
C VAL A 221 -6.23 10.71 -10.08
N LEU A 222 -6.47 12.01 -9.84
CA LEU A 222 -7.74 12.47 -9.27
C LEU A 222 -8.92 12.13 -10.18
N ASP A 223 -8.79 12.35 -11.49
CA ASP A 223 -9.82 12.04 -12.47
C ASP A 223 -10.07 10.52 -12.54
N LYS A 224 -9.00 9.72 -12.60
CA LYS A 224 -9.08 8.25 -12.68
C LYS A 224 -9.83 7.62 -11.50
N TYR A 225 -9.61 8.14 -10.31
CA TYR A 225 -10.16 7.58 -9.06
C TYR A 225 -11.30 8.40 -8.47
N ASN A 226 -11.82 9.36 -9.23
CA ASN A 226 -12.91 10.24 -8.80
C ASN A 226 -12.68 10.85 -7.42
N MET A 227 -11.49 11.43 -7.22
CA MET A 227 -11.11 12.06 -5.97
C MET A 227 -11.52 13.54 -5.94
N ASP A 228 -11.87 14.04 -4.76
CA ASP A 228 -12.33 15.43 -4.58
C ASP A 228 -11.17 16.41 -4.49
N GLY A 229 -9.96 15.93 -4.19
CA GLY A 229 -8.85 16.84 -3.98
C GLY A 229 -7.51 16.17 -3.72
N VAL A 230 -6.56 17.01 -3.37
CA VAL A 230 -5.17 16.65 -3.07
C VAL A 230 -4.66 17.41 -1.86
N ASP A 231 -3.79 16.76 -1.10
CA ASP A 231 -2.98 17.36 -0.04
C ASP A 231 -1.49 17.13 -0.34
N LEU A 232 -0.68 18.19 -0.28
CA LEU A 232 0.77 18.07 -0.44
C LEU A 232 1.44 18.16 0.93
N ASP A 233 2.20 17.12 1.26
CA ASP A 233 2.98 17.00 2.49
C ASP A 233 4.46 16.85 2.15
N PHE A 234 5.09 17.97 1.75
CA PHE A 234 6.49 18.00 1.35
C PHE A 234 7.39 18.43 2.50
N GLU A 235 8.05 17.50 3.10
CA GLU A 235 8.97 17.67 4.21
C GLU A 235 10.40 17.39 3.76
N TRP A 236 11.37 18.29 3.87
CA TRP A 236 11.30 19.67 4.39
C TRP A 236 11.94 20.62 3.38
N ALA A 237 11.50 21.87 3.34
CA ALA A 237 12.22 22.91 2.63
C ALA A 237 13.20 23.58 3.59
N TYR A 238 14.48 23.45 3.36
CA TYR A 238 15.51 24.01 4.23
C TYR A 238 15.93 25.43 3.81
N TYR A 239 15.78 25.78 2.54
CA TYR A 239 16.23 27.04 1.99
C TYR A 239 15.04 27.86 1.44
N ALA A 240 15.19 29.19 1.44
CA ALA A 240 14.18 30.09 0.87
C ALA A 240 13.89 29.80 -0.62
N SER A 241 14.92 29.37 -1.36
CA SER A 241 14.78 28.93 -2.76
C SER A 241 13.86 27.71 -2.91
N ASP A 242 13.89 26.76 -1.97
CA ASP A 242 13.05 25.57 -1.98
C ASP A 242 11.60 25.94 -1.75
N LEU A 243 11.32 26.83 -0.78
CA LEU A 243 9.99 27.36 -0.51
C LEU A 243 9.44 28.15 -1.68
N THR A 244 10.29 28.94 -2.36
CA THR A 244 9.92 29.65 -3.58
C THR A 244 9.56 28.67 -4.71
N ASN A 245 10.34 27.63 -4.91
CA ASN A 245 10.08 26.61 -5.92
C ASN A 245 8.86 25.76 -5.57
N TYR A 246 8.67 25.43 -4.31
CA TYR A 246 7.45 24.76 -3.82
C TYR A 246 6.21 25.63 -4.08
N SER A 247 6.28 26.92 -3.80
CA SER A 247 5.20 27.87 -4.10
C SER A 247 4.84 27.89 -5.58
N LYS A 248 5.85 27.85 -6.49
CA LYS A 248 5.60 27.73 -7.93
C LYS A 248 4.89 26.42 -8.30
N ALA A 249 5.25 25.30 -7.63
CA ALA A 249 4.57 24.02 -7.85
C ALA A 249 3.10 24.06 -7.38
N ILE A 250 2.81 24.68 -6.23
CA ILE A 250 1.45 24.90 -5.71
C ILE A 250 0.61 25.69 -6.71
N VAL A 251 1.12 26.84 -7.16
CA VAL A 251 0.39 27.68 -8.13
C VAL A 251 0.17 26.96 -9.45
N LYS A 252 1.20 26.23 -9.96
CA LYS A 252 1.08 25.43 -11.18
C LYS A 252 0.02 24.34 -11.04
N LEU A 253 0.02 23.63 -9.90
CA LEU A 253 -0.95 22.57 -9.64
C LEU A 253 -2.37 23.13 -9.59
N ARG A 254 -2.62 24.24 -8.87
CA ARG A 254 -3.93 24.89 -8.85
C ARG A 254 -4.41 25.27 -10.25
N ASN A 255 -3.53 25.80 -11.10
CA ASN A 255 -3.88 26.17 -12.47
C ASN A 255 -4.31 24.96 -13.31
N VAL A 256 -3.71 23.79 -13.11
CA VAL A 256 -4.07 22.53 -13.81
C VAL A 256 -5.35 21.92 -13.24
N LEU A 257 -5.50 21.91 -11.93
CA LEU A 257 -6.67 21.32 -11.25
C LEU A 257 -7.95 22.15 -11.40
N GLY A 258 -7.83 23.46 -11.58
CA GLY A 258 -8.97 24.36 -11.57
C GLY A 258 -9.47 24.67 -10.15
N LYS A 259 -10.56 25.44 -10.04
CA LYS A 259 -11.07 25.98 -8.77
C LYS A 259 -11.92 24.99 -7.96
N ASN A 260 -12.46 23.97 -8.61
CA ASN A 260 -13.42 23.05 -8.00
C ASN A 260 -12.75 21.86 -7.27
N VAL A 261 -11.46 21.62 -7.49
CA VAL A 261 -10.70 20.59 -6.80
C VAL A 261 -10.23 21.10 -5.45
N PHE A 262 -10.52 20.35 -4.39
CA PHE A 262 -10.13 20.71 -3.04
C PHE A 262 -8.62 20.50 -2.85
N PHE A 263 -7.88 21.57 -2.66
CA PHE A 263 -6.44 21.55 -2.64
C PHE A 263 -5.88 22.12 -1.34
N THR A 264 -5.14 21.30 -0.62
CA THR A 264 -4.53 21.66 0.66
C THR A 264 -3.04 21.37 0.66
N VAL A 265 -2.32 21.98 1.58
CA VAL A 265 -0.91 21.71 1.83
C VAL A 265 -0.68 21.52 3.32
N SER A 266 0.20 20.61 3.67
CA SER A 266 0.71 20.44 5.03
C SER A 266 2.05 21.15 5.15
N LEU A 267 2.14 22.08 6.10
CA LEU A 267 3.34 22.85 6.39
C LEU A 267 3.78 22.63 7.84
N HIS A 268 5.03 22.88 8.12
CA HIS A 268 5.61 22.73 9.45
C HIS A 268 6.17 24.07 9.96
N PRO A 269 6.17 24.37 11.27
CA PRO A 269 6.71 25.61 11.83
C PRO A 269 8.14 25.96 11.41
N VAL A 270 8.94 24.98 10.99
CA VAL A 270 10.29 25.21 10.46
C VAL A 270 10.34 25.38 8.93
N SER A 271 9.21 25.16 8.22
CA SER A 271 9.16 25.13 6.75
C SER A 271 7.78 25.55 6.24
N TYR A 272 7.39 26.83 6.41
CA TYR A 272 6.02 27.30 6.12
C TYR A 272 5.94 28.55 5.25
N LYS A 273 7.06 29.21 4.96
CA LYS A 273 7.08 30.53 4.30
C LYS A 273 6.88 30.43 2.79
N ILE A 274 5.74 29.83 2.38
CA ILE A 274 5.31 29.84 0.97
C ILE A 274 4.83 31.22 0.55
N THR A 275 4.84 31.54 -0.76
CA THR A 275 4.49 32.88 -1.24
C THR A 275 3.00 33.19 -1.07
N PRO A 276 2.61 34.50 -1.05
CA PRO A 276 1.21 34.91 -0.98
C PRO A 276 0.34 34.29 -2.08
N GLU A 277 0.87 34.12 -3.29
CA GLU A 277 0.17 33.50 -4.42
C GLU A 277 -0.10 32.00 -4.14
N ALA A 278 0.85 31.29 -3.51
CA ALA A 278 0.67 29.90 -3.11
C ALA A 278 -0.35 29.79 -1.95
N ILE A 279 -0.33 30.70 -0.98
CA ILE A 279 -1.35 30.78 0.08
C ILE A 279 -2.73 31.02 -0.53
N ALA A 280 -2.84 31.90 -1.52
CA ALA A 280 -4.09 32.15 -2.22
C ALA A 280 -4.59 30.94 -3.00
N ALA A 281 -3.67 30.13 -3.56
CA ALA A 281 -3.97 28.99 -4.43
C ALA A 281 -4.54 27.77 -3.70
N VAL A 282 -4.38 27.65 -2.37
CA VAL A 282 -4.88 26.53 -1.58
C VAL A 282 -6.16 26.87 -0.82
N ASP A 283 -6.97 25.85 -0.53
CA ASP A 283 -8.21 26.04 0.21
C ASP A 283 -7.95 26.18 1.71
N PHE A 284 -7.07 25.33 2.27
CA PHE A 284 -6.51 25.53 3.59
C PHE A 284 -5.08 24.97 3.71
N ILE A 285 -4.43 25.30 4.82
CA ILE A 285 -3.08 24.90 5.19
C ILE A 285 -3.18 24.13 6.51
N SER A 286 -2.81 22.85 6.50
CA SER A 286 -2.57 22.08 7.71
C SER A 286 -1.20 22.45 8.28
N PHE A 287 -1.17 22.95 9.51
CA PHE A 287 0.07 23.34 10.17
C PHE A 287 0.43 22.29 11.21
N GLN A 288 1.51 21.56 10.97
CA GLN A 288 1.93 20.41 11.77
C GLN A 288 2.67 20.90 13.03
N CYS A 289 1.92 21.25 14.07
CA CYS A 289 2.44 21.81 15.33
C CYS A 289 2.87 20.70 16.30
N TYR A 290 3.55 19.70 15.79
CA TYR A 290 4.08 18.55 16.53
C TYR A 290 5.42 18.12 15.92
N GLY A 291 6.10 17.20 16.57
CA GLY A 291 7.38 16.71 16.11
C GLY A 291 7.76 15.37 16.72
N PRO A 292 9.00 14.89 16.48
CA PRO A 292 9.44 13.59 16.95
C PRO A 292 9.82 13.51 18.43
N GLN A 293 9.75 14.63 19.18
CA GLN A 293 10.19 14.72 20.58
C GLN A 293 9.13 15.40 21.44
N ALA A 294 9.00 14.96 22.70
CA ALA A 294 8.04 15.49 23.67
C ALA A 294 8.13 17.04 23.83
N ALA A 295 9.33 17.61 23.82
CA ALA A 295 9.52 19.07 23.92
C ALA A 295 8.83 19.88 22.81
N LEU A 296 8.39 19.21 21.71
CA LEU A 296 7.72 19.83 20.58
C LEU A 296 6.18 19.82 20.71
N PHE A 297 5.63 19.29 21.81
CA PHE A 297 4.19 19.10 22.01
C PHE A 297 3.54 20.09 22.98
N SER A 298 4.30 21.03 23.56
CA SER A 298 3.71 21.93 24.56
C SER A 298 2.60 22.80 23.96
N PHE A 299 1.56 23.06 24.74
CA PHE A 299 0.44 23.91 24.35
C PHE A 299 0.89 25.34 24.06
N GLU A 300 1.89 25.85 24.79
CA GLU A 300 2.46 27.18 24.53
C GLU A 300 3.13 27.26 23.17
N ARG A 301 3.86 26.21 22.77
CA ARG A 301 4.43 26.13 21.43
C ARG A 301 3.35 26.05 20.36
N PHE A 302 2.33 25.23 20.57
CA PHE A 302 1.19 25.12 19.64
C PHE A 302 0.55 26.50 19.38
N LYS A 303 0.30 27.28 20.42
CA LYS A 303 -0.22 28.66 20.30
C LYS A 303 0.74 29.57 19.54
N SER A 304 2.00 29.55 19.92
CA SER A 304 3.06 30.38 19.31
C SER A 304 3.23 30.07 17.83
N ASP A 305 3.22 28.78 17.44
CA ASP A 305 3.33 28.35 16.04
C ASP A 305 2.15 28.90 15.22
N GLY A 306 0.92 28.82 15.74
CA GLY A 306 -0.27 29.36 15.09
C GLY A 306 -0.21 30.88 14.94
N GLN A 307 0.23 31.58 15.97
CA GLN A 307 0.41 33.05 15.92
C GLN A 307 1.47 33.43 14.88
N THR A 308 2.59 32.74 14.86
CA THR A 308 3.67 32.97 13.88
C THR A 308 3.20 32.74 12.44
N ALA A 309 2.37 31.73 12.20
CA ALA A 309 1.78 31.49 10.88
C ALA A 309 0.87 32.65 10.43
N VAL A 310 0.02 33.20 11.35
CA VAL A 310 -0.86 34.33 11.07
C VAL A 310 -0.07 35.61 10.83
N GLU A 311 0.94 35.89 11.65
CA GLU A 311 1.83 37.05 11.50
C GLU A 311 2.61 37.03 10.19
N TYR A 312 2.94 35.87 9.69
CA TYR A 312 3.55 35.71 8.36
C TYR A 312 2.60 36.08 7.23
N GLY A 313 1.29 35.98 7.44
CA GLY A 313 0.28 36.30 6.44
C GLY A 313 -0.60 35.14 6.01
N ILE A 314 -0.56 33.98 6.70
CA ILE A 314 -1.53 32.90 6.51
C ILE A 314 -2.86 33.33 7.16
N PRO A 315 -3.95 33.46 6.38
CA PRO A 315 -5.24 33.84 6.94
C PRO A 315 -5.76 32.83 7.95
N GLN A 316 -6.30 33.26 9.07
CA GLN A 316 -6.83 32.37 10.11
C GLN A 316 -7.88 31.39 9.59
N ASN A 317 -8.72 31.83 8.66
CA ASN A 317 -9.77 31.02 8.07
C ASN A 317 -9.23 29.93 7.08
N LYS A 318 -7.94 29.97 6.77
CA LYS A 318 -7.24 28.94 6.00
C LYS A 318 -6.30 28.07 6.84
N LEU A 319 -6.08 28.43 8.11
CA LEU A 319 -5.14 27.75 8.99
C LEU A 319 -5.84 26.65 9.78
N VAL A 320 -5.37 25.41 9.65
CA VAL A 320 -5.80 24.25 10.43
C VAL A 320 -4.62 23.74 11.25
N MET A 321 -4.75 23.81 12.57
CA MET A 321 -3.69 23.42 13.49
C MET A 321 -3.71 21.91 13.69
N GLY A 322 -2.64 21.22 13.32
CA GLY A 322 -2.49 19.79 13.46
C GLY A 322 -2.08 19.38 14.87
N VAL A 323 -2.69 18.31 15.37
CA VAL A 323 -2.36 17.67 16.64
C VAL A 323 -2.00 16.19 16.41
N PRO A 324 -1.05 15.63 17.19
CA PRO A 324 -0.65 14.22 17.02
C PRO A 324 -1.63 13.28 17.74
N PHE A 325 -1.76 12.06 17.20
CA PHE A 325 -2.42 10.94 17.86
C PHE A 325 -1.41 9.87 18.29
N TYR A 326 -0.30 10.31 18.87
CA TYR A 326 0.74 9.44 19.44
C TYR A 326 1.41 10.10 20.63
N GLY A 327 1.95 9.29 21.54
CA GLY A 327 2.89 9.72 22.57
C GLY A 327 4.32 9.61 22.06
N THR A 328 5.22 10.40 22.61
CA THR A 328 6.64 10.37 22.29
C THR A 328 7.47 10.53 23.56
N THR A 329 8.67 9.94 23.57
CA THR A 329 9.64 10.13 24.66
C THR A 329 10.50 11.40 24.40
N GLY A 330 11.49 11.64 25.27
CA GLY A 330 12.52 12.64 25.02
C GLY A 330 13.46 12.29 23.85
N THR A 331 13.39 11.06 23.31
CA THR A 331 14.24 10.57 22.23
C THR A 331 13.50 10.68 20.90
N ALA A 332 14.12 11.30 19.90
CA ALA A 332 13.53 11.43 18.57
C ALA A 332 13.25 10.07 17.93
N GLY A 333 12.04 9.92 17.36
CA GLY A 333 11.61 8.69 16.68
C GLY A 333 11.06 7.60 17.62
N GLU A 334 11.13 7.75 18.92
CA GLU A 334 10.45 6.86 19.87
C GLU A 334 8.99 7.30 20.05
N GLN A 335 8.10 6.63 19.37
CA GLN A 335 6.68 6.98 19.30
C GLN A 335 5.81 5.75 19.59
N VAL A 336 4.67 5.98 20.24
CA VAL A 336 3.62 4.97 20.47
C VAL A 336 2.28 5.58 20.08
N ALA A 337 1.51 4.87 19.28
CA ALA A 337 0.17 5.31 18.89
C ALA A 337 -0.70 5.54 20.16
N TYR A 338 -1.47 6.62 20.17
CA TYR A 338 -2.37 6.92 21.29
C TYR A 338 -3.36 5.78 21.58
N TYR A 339 -3.83 5.13 20.50
CA TYR A 339 -4.62 3.91 20.58
C TYR A 339 -3.94 2.80 21.40
N ASP A 340 -2.64 2.60 21.20
CA ASP A 340 -1.89 1.57 21.94
C ASP A 340 -1.67 1.94 23.41
N LEU A 341 -1.49 3.22 23.72
CA LEU A 341 -1.44 3.70 25.11
C LEU A 341 -2.76 3.41 25.84
N ILE A 342 -3.90 3.64 25.19
CA ILE A 342 -5.22 3.32 25.74
C ILE A 342 -5.40 1.80 25.92
N ASN A 343 -5.22 1.02 24.84
CA ASN A 343 -5.63 -0.37 24.82
C ASN A 343 -4.59 -1.35 25.38
N LYS A 344 -3.30 -1.03 25.29
CA LYS A 344 -2.20 -1.87 25.77
C LYS A 344 -1.49 -1.27 26.99
N GLY A 345 -1.43 0.05 27.07
CA GLY A 345 -0.80 0.80 28.16
C GLY A 345 -1.73 1.12 29.32
N ASN A 346 -3.03 0.76 29.24
CA ASN A 346 -4.06 1.05 30.25
C ASN A 346 -4.18 2.55 30.57
N LEU A 347 -3.99 3.43 29.59
CA LEU A 347 -4.20 4.86 29.75
C LEU A 347 -5.69 5.13 30.01
N THR A 348 -6.05 5.32 31.27
CA THR A 348 -7.44 5.54 31.71
C THR A 348 -7.76 7.02 31.94
N ASN A 349 -6.74 7.82 32.23
CA ASN A 349 -6.89 9.26 32.40
C ASN A 349 -6.30 10.00 31.20
N THR A 350 -7.16 10.51 30.34
CA THR A 350 -6.78 11.24 29.11
C THR A 350 -6.42 12.70 29.36
N SER A 351 -6.43 13.15 30.60
CA SER A 351 -6.06 14.54 31.00
C SER A 351 -4.63 14.64 31.51
N VAL A 352 -3.83 13.59 31.39
CA VAL A 352 -2.42 13.59 31.79
C VAL A 352 -1.54 13.89 30.59
N ASP A 353 -0.43 14.58 30.84
CA ASP A 353 0.55 14.94 29.81
C ASP A 353 1.62 13.85 29.62
N GLU A 354 1.74 12.93 30.56
CA GLU A 354 2.71 11.84 30.54
C GLU A 354 2.08 10.52 31.00
N TRP A 355 2.49 9.43 30.35
CA TRP A 355 2.05 8.08 30.71
C TRP A 355 3.18 7.05 30.57
N MET A 356 3.34 6.24 31.62
CA MET A 356 4.33 5.15 31.62
C MET A 356 3.84 3.94 30.83
N TYR A 357 4.59 3.56 29.80
CA TYR A 357 4.32 2.37 28.99
C TYR A 357 5.62 1.67 28.61
N ASN A 358 5.71 0.35 28.86
CA ASN A 358 6.90 -0.45 28.61
C ASN A 358 8.19 0.15 29.20
N GLY A 359 8.11 0.72 30.42
CA GLY A 359 9.25 1.30 31.11
C GLY A 359 9.72 2.67 30.62
N LYS A 360 8.97 3.31 29.72
CA LYS A 360 9.25 4.65 29.19
C LYS A 360 8.09 5.59 29.46
N SER A 361 8.38 6.89 29.65
CA SER A 361 7.37 7.96 29.70
C SER A 361 7.12 8.49 28.30
N TYR A 362 5.84 8.52 27.91
CA TYR A 362 5.35 9.02 26.64
C TYR A 362 4.41 10.18 26.85
#